data_ec286c71bc358a3dff5cb6dc37e89e7f
#
_entry.id   ec286c71bc358a3dff5cb6dc37e89e7f
#
_cell.length_a   1.000
_cell.length_b   1.000
_cell.length_c   1.000
_cell.angle_alpha   90.00
_cell.angle_beta   90.00
_cell.angle_gamma   90.00
#
_symmetry.space_group_name_H-M   'P 1'
#
loop_
_entity.id
_entity.type
_entity.pdbx_description
1 polymer ?
#
loop_
_entity_poly.entity_id
_entity_poly.type
_entity_poly.pdbx_seq_one_letter_code
_entity_poly.pdbx_strand_id
1 'polypeptide(L)'
;YKRQVADCAYNIEKMIEKAEELAGKGVRIAVFPELGISAYTCSDLFLQEPLLTGAEKALEKFVKETKELDLLSVVSLPLRHQARLYNVAAVVKGGKVLGLVPKSHIPMYSEFYEGRHFASGDVAQAQGKYAEEKMGTHRLAFQKEEIVFGIRQLFCCEQMSELCLAVEICEDLWMPVPPSSYHAMAGATIIANA
;
A
#
# COMPACT_ATOMS: atom_id res chain seq x y z
N TYR A 1 -15.40 12.06 1.05
CA TYR A 1 -14.77 11.44 -0.11
C TYR A 1 -15.53 10.18 -0.51
N LYS A 2 -16.16 10.21 -1.68
CA LYS A 2 -16.92 9.08 -2.24
C LYS A 2 -16.02 8.27 -3.18
N ARG A 3 -16.10 6.93 -3.11
CA ARG A 3 -15.44 6.00 -4.02
C ARG A 3 -16.47 5.27 -4.87
N GLN A 4 -16.08 4.93 -6.10
CA GLN A 4 -16.86 4.10 -7.01
C GLN A 4 -16.23 2.71 -7.10
N VAL A 5 -17.05 1.67 -7.04
CA VAL A 5 -16.59 0.29 -7.15
C VAL A 5 -15.99 0.05 -8.53
N ALA A 6 -14.76 -0.44 -8.59
CA ALA A 6 -13.99 -0.75 -9.79
C ALA A 6 -13.70 0.42 -10.74
N ASP A 7 -14.03 1.66 -10.36
CA ASP A 7 -13.69 2.85 -11.16
C ASP A 7 -12.39 3.49 -10.64
N CYS A 8 -11.26 2.86 -10.99
CA CYS A 8 -9.94 3.31 -10.56
C CYS A 8 -9.62 4.74 -11.04
N ALA A 9 -10.11 5.13 -12.23
CA ALA A 9 -9.88 6.46 -12.79
C ALA A 9 -10.58 7.54 -11.98
N TYR A 10 -11.87 7.35 -11.69
CA TYR A 10 -12.61 8.28 -10.83
C TYR A 10 -12.04 8.36 -9.42
N ASN A 11 -11.75 7.20 -8.83
CA ASN A 11 -11.27 7.14 -7.45
C ASN A 11 -9.95 7.88 -7.29
N ILE A 12 -9.01 7.69 -8.24
CA ILE A 12 -7.70 8.34 -8.14
C ILE A 12 -7.78 9.84 -8.33
N GLU A 13 -8.67 10.35 -9.18
CA GLU A 13 -8.90 11.79 -9.31
C GLU A 13 -9.35 12.39 -7.98
N LYS A 14 -10.30 11.74 -7.31
CA LYS A 14 -10.76 12.18 -5.98
C LYS A 14 -9.68 12.08 -4.89
N MET A 15 -8.76 11.14 -5.02
CA MET A 15 -7.61 11.04 -4.10
C MET A 15 -6.60 12.15 -4.36
N ILE A 16 -6.33 12.50 -5.63
CA ILE A 16 -5.45 13.61 -6.00
C ILE A 16 -6.02 14.93 -5.49
N GLU A 17 -7.29 15.25 -5.80
CA GLU A 17 -7.98 16.44 -5.28
C GLU A 17 -7.84 16.54 -3.73
N LYS A 18 -7.98 15.40 -3.05
CA LYS A 18 -7.85 15.36 -1.59
C LYS A 18 -6.41 15.53 -1.11
N ALA A 19 -5.44 14.98 -1.82
CA ALA A 19 -4.02 15.17 -1.52
C ALA A 19 -3.61 16.64 -1.66
N GLU A 20 -4.06 17.31 -2.72
CA GLU A 20 -3.85 18.76 -2.95
C GLU A 20 -4.46 19.60 -1.82
N GLU A 21 -5.72 19.32 -1.45
CA GLU A 21 -6.40 19.99 -0.33
C GLU A 21 -5.62 19.83 0.99
N LEU A 22 -5.18 18.61 1.30
CA LEU A 22 -4.45 18.30 2.52
C LEU A 22 -3.07 18.98 2.54
N ALA A 23 -2.33 18.92 1.46
CA ALA A 23 -1.04 19.60 1.32
C ALA A 23 -1.19 21.13 1.49
N GLY A 24 -2.22 21.73 0.88
CA GLY A 24 -2.56 23.14 1.04
C GLY A 24 -2.91 23.55 2.48
N LYS A 25 -3.37 22.62 3.30
CA LYS A 25 -3.61 22.79 4.75
C LYS A 25 -2.38 22.52 5.62
N GLY A 26 -1.23 22.21 5.04
CA GLY A 26 0.01 21.93 5.75
C GLY A 26 0.12 20.50 6.29
N VAL A 27 -0.75 19.57 5.86
CA VAL A 27 -0.61 18.14 6.19
C VAL A 27 0.63 17.58 5.51
N ARG A 28 1.40 16.76 6.23
CA ARG A 28 2.64 16.15 5.74
C ARG A 28 2.55 14.65 5.50
N ILE A 29 1.58 13.98 6.14
CA ILE A 29 1.33 12.55 5.96
C ILE A 29 -0.17 12.36 5.76
N ALA A 30 -0.56 11.69 4.68
CA ALA A 30 -1.94 11.31 4.40
C ALA A 30 -2.05 9.80 4.19
N VAL A 31 -2.98 9.17 4.90
CA VAL A 31 -3.28 7.74 4.76
C VAL A 31 -4.65 7.61 4.11
N PHE A 32 -4.67 7.05 2.90
CA PHE A 32 -5.91 6.76 2.20
C PHE A 32 -6.40 5.35 2.57
N PRO A 33 -7.71 5.11 2.53
CA PRO A 33 -8.28 3.84 2.97
C PRO A 33 -7.81 2.64 2.13
N GLU A 34 -7.83 1.46 2.76
CA GLU A 34 -7.57 0.15 2.15
C GLU A 34 -8.27 0.00 0.79
N LEU A 35 -7.54 -0.53 -0.22
CA LEU A 35 -8.00 -0.70 -1.60
C LEU A 35 -8.66 0.57 -2.18
N GLY A 36 -8.19 1.75 -1.75
CA GLY A 36 -8.80 3.03 -2.09
C GLY A 36 -8.91 3.31 -3.58
N ILE A 37 -8.00 2.78 -4.39
CA ILE A 37 -7.99 2.94 -5.85
C ILE A 37 -9.15 2.17 -6.50
N SER A 38 -9.36 0.91 -6.13
CA SER A 38 -10.41 0.05 -6.73
C SER A 38 -11.75 0.12 -6.02
N ALA A 39 -11.78 0.58 -4.79
CA ALA A 39 -12.71 0.31 -3.72
C ALA A 39 -12.62 -1.15 -3.20
N TYR A 40 -13.05 -1.35 -1.95
CA TYR A 40 -12.92 -2.63 -1.25
C TYR A 40 -13.88 -3.73 -1.79
N THR A 41 -15.07 -3.34 -2.21
CA THR A 41 -16.16 -4.26 -2.52
C THR A 41 -16.22 -4.70 -3.99
N CYS A 42 -15.06 -4.89 -4.64
CA CYS A 42 -14.99 -5.30 -6.04
C CYS A 42 -15.30 -6.79 -6.28
N SER A 43 -15.33 -7.64 -5.22
CA SER A 43 -15.61 -9.08 -5.36
C SER A 43 -14.73 -9.72 -6.44
N ASP A 44 -15.31 -10.59 -7.27
CA ASP A 44 -14.56 -11.32 -8.31
C ASP A 44 -13.98 -10.42 -9.43
N LEU A 45 -14.30 -9.12 -9.45
CA LEU A 45 -13.64 -8.16 -10.33
C LEU A 45 -12.15 -8.04 -10.02
N PHE A 46 -11.71 -8.33 -8.80
CA PHE A 46 -10.29 -8.41 -8.45
C PHE A 46 -9.50 -9.43 -9.27
N LEU A 47 -10.17 -10.43 -9.87
CA LEU A 47 -9.54 -11.42 -10.73
C LEU A 47 -9.44 -10.96 -12.20
N GLN A 48 -10.01 -9.80 -12.53
CA GLN A 48 -10.09 -9.28 -13.90
C GLN A 48 -8.91 -8.37 -14.22
N GLU A 49 -8.20 -8.69 -15.31
CA GLU A 49 -7.04 -7.92 -15.79
C GLU A 49 -7.32 -6.42 -15.99
N PRO A 50 -8.49 -5.99 -16.54
CA PRO A 50 -8.78 -4.57 -16.69
C PRO A 50 -8.78 -3.80 -15.36
N LEU A 51 -9.25 -4.40 -14.26
CA LEU A 51 -9.24 -3.75 -12.95
C LEU A 51 -7.79 -3.58 -12.43
N LEU A 52 -6.97 -4.61 -12.54
CA LEU A 52 -5.58 -4.59 -12.05
C LEU A 52 -4.75 -3.59 -12.84
N THR A 53 -4.81 -3.65 -14.16
CA THR A 53 -4.14 -2.67 -15.04
C THR A 53 -4.65 -1.25 -14.79
N GLY A 54 -5.95 -1.09 -14.54
CA GLY A 54 -6.56 0.19 -14.17
C GLY A 54 -6.04 0.72 -12.86
N ALA A 55 -5.86 -0.14 -11.86
CA ALA A 55 -5.33 0.25 -10.54
C ALA A 55 -3.86 0.68 -10.62
N GLU A 56 -3.04 -0.04 -11.40
CA GLU A 56 -1.63 0.32 -11.62
C GLU A 56 -1.51 1.68 -12.33
N LYS A 57 -2.26 1.89 -13.42
CA LYS A 57 -2.29 3.19 -14.15
C LYS A 57 -2.78 4.33 -13.27
N ALA A 58 -3.74 4.06 -12.39
CA ALA A 58 -4.23 5.05 -11.44
C ALA A 58 -3.15 5.45 -10.43
N LEU A 59 -2.39 4.48 -9.90
CA LEU A 59 -1.24 4.79 -9.05
C LEU A 59 -0.17 5.60 -9.80
N GLU A 60 0.14 5.25 -11.06
CA GLU A 60 1.05 6.04 -11.90
C GLU A 60 0.60 7.51 -12.01
N LYS A 61 -0.70 7.72 -12.28
CA LYS A 61 -1.29 9.06 -12.35
C LYS A 61 -1.12 9.80 -11.02
N PHE A 62 -1.43 9.15 -9.89
CA PHE A 62 -1.27 9.73 -8.56
C PHE A 62 0.18 10.17 -8.30
N VAL A 63 1.14 9.30 -8.53
CA VAL A 63 2.58 9.56 -8.36
C VAL A 63 3.01 10.78 -9.17
N LYS A 64 2.58 10.85 -10.44
CA LYS A 64 2.91 11.95 -11.34
C LYS A 64 2.30 13.28 -10.91
N GLU A 65 1.02 13.30 -10.58
CA GLU A 65 0.28 14.52 -10.32
C GLU A 65 0.54 15.09 -8.92
N THR A 66 0.93 14.24 -7.95
CA THR A 66 1.26 14.69 -6.59
C THR A 66 2.76 14.94 -6.36
N LYS A 67 3.59 14.86 -7.40
CA LYS A 67 5.07 14.93 -7.27
C LYS A 67 5.59 16.19 -6.60
N GLU A 68 4.93 17.34 -6.81
CA GLU A 68 5.33 18.64 -6.27
C GLU A 68 4.73 18.93 -4.88
N LEU A 69 3.86 18.02 -4.38
CA LEU A 69 3.25 18.20 -3.07
C LEU A 69 4.24 17.77 -1.98
N ASP A 70 4.41 18.62 -0.96
CA ASP A 70 5.16 18.23 0.23
C ASP A 70 4.29 17.37 1.16
N LEU A 71 3.87 16.24 0.63
CA LEU A 71 2.98 15.26 1.25
C LEU A 71 3.49 13.85 1.01
N LEU A 72 3.70 13.08 2.08
CA LEU A 72 3.86 11.64 1.99
C LEU A 72 2.46 11.01 2.01
N SER A 73 2.15 10.20 1.02
CA SER A 73 0.85 9.54 0.88
C SER A 73 0.97 8.03 0.96
N VAL A 74 0.07 7.39 1.71
CA VAL A 74 -0.14 5.95 1.70
C VAL A 74 -1.40 5.66 0.89
N VAL A 75 -1.27 4.96 -0.24
CA VAL A 75 -2.33 4.71 -1.23
C VAL A 75 -2.43 3.21 -1.49
N SER A 76 -3.63 2.63 -1.37
CA SER A 76 -3.80 1.17 -1.44
C SER A 76 -4.48 0.70 -2.72
N LEU A 77 -3.99 -0.42 -3.27
CA LEU A 77 -4.45 -1.02 -4.52
C LEU A 77 -4.29 -2.56 -4.51
N PRO A 78 -5.08 -3.26 -5.35
CA PRO A 78 -4.78 -4.66 -5.68
C PRO A 78 -3.58 -4.72 -6.63
N LEU A 79 -2.58 -5.52 -6.32
CA LEU A 79 -1.38 -5.69 -7.14
C LEU A 79 -1.07 -7.17 -7.38
N ARG A 80 -0.88 -7.55 -8.66
CA ARG A 80 -0.45 -8.90 -9.02
C ARG A 80 1.07 -9.00 -9.02
N HIS A 81 1.58 -9.99 -8.31
CA HIS A 81 3.00 -10.33 -8.30
C HIS A 81 3.20 -11.84 -8.26
N GLN A 82 4.05 -12.41 -9.13
CA GLN A 82 4.38 -13.84 -9.20
C GLN A 82 3.14 -14.77 -9.18
N ALA A 83 2.17 -14.51 -10.05
CA ALA A 83 0.91 -15.24 -10.18
C ALA A 83 -0.02 -15.17 -8.94
N ARG A 84 0.24 -14.29 -7.99
CA ARG A 84 -0.61 -14.03 -6.82
C ARG A 84 -1.10 -12.59 -6.83
N LEU A 85 -2.25 -12.38 -6.22
CA LEU A 85 -2.81 -11.06 -6.01
C LEU A 85 -2.60 -10.65 -4.55
N TYR A 86 -2.18 -9.42 -4.33
CA TYR A 86 -1.96 -8.85 -3.01
C TYR A 86 -2.77 -7.58 -2.83
N ASN A 87 -3.25 -7.36 -1.62
CA ASN A 87 -3.74 -6.08 -1.14
C ASN A 87 -2.52 -5.29 -0.66
N VAL A 88 -2.21 -4.17 -1.31
CA VAL A 88 -0.92 -3.47 -1.14
C VAL A 88 -1.14 -2.02 -0.80
N ALA A 89 -0.38 -1.51 0.16
CA ALA A 89 -0.22 -0.09 0.41
C ALA A 89 1.09 0.41 -0.25
N ALA A 90 0.97 1.36 -1.16
CA ALA A 90 2.08 2.07 -1.79
C ALA A 90 2.39 3.35 -0.99
N VAL A 91 3.62 3.55 -0.60
CA VAL A 91 4.10 4.77 0.04
C VAL A 91 4.68 5.68 -1.04
N VAL A 92 4.09 6.86 -1.22
CA VAL A 92 4.38 7.79 -2.33
C VAL A 92 4.84 9.13 -1.79
N LYS A 93 5.95 9.65 -2.32
CA LYS A 93 6.40 11.03 -2.09
C LYS A 93 7.31 11.49 -3.23
N GLY A 94 7.21 12.78 -3.60
CA GLY A 94 8.14 13.43 -4.54
C GLY A 94 8.18 12.77 -5.92
N GLY A 95 7.05 12.31 -6.43
CA GLY A 95 6.94 11.65 -7.73
C GLY A 95 7.49 10.24 -7.78
N LYS A 96 7.65 9.56 -6.64
CA LYS A 96 8.16 8.18 -6.53
C LYS A 96 7.32 7.32 -5.61
N VAL A 97 7.28 6.03 -5.91
CA VAL A 97 6.86 4.99 -4.97
C VAL A 97 8.09 4.58 -4.15
N LEU A 98 8.08 4.87 -2.85
CA LEU A 98 9.19 4.58 -1.95
C LEU A 98 9.23 3.11 -1.55
N GLY A 99 8.06 2.45 -1.49
CA GLY A 99 7.92 1.05 -1.16
C GLY A 99 6.48 0.57 -1.30
N LEU A 100 6.33 -0.74 -1.39
CA LEU A 100 5.06 -1.46 -1.51
C LEU A 100 4.93 -2.43 -0.33
N VAL A 101 3.92 -2.22 0.51
CA VAL A 101 3.68 -3.01 1.72
C VAL A 101 2.43 -3.87 1.50
N PRO A 102 2.56 -5.19 1.32
CA PRO A 102 1.42 -6.09 1.22
C PRO A 102 0.81 -6.36 2.59
N LYS A 103 -0.53 -6.51 2.64
CA LYS A 103 -1.26 -6.92 3.84
C LYS A 103 -0.78 -8.30 4.32
N SER A 104 -0.48 -8.43 5.60
CA SER A 104 0.04 -9.67 6.20
C SER A 104 -1.09 -10.62 6.57
N HIS A 105 -2.14 -10.10 7.18
CA HIS A 105 -3.23 -10.91 7.74
C HIS A 105 -4.50 -10.72 6.92
N ILE A 106 -4.94 -11.81 6.32
CA ILE A 106 -6.08 -11.83 5.39
C ILE A 106 -7.31 -12.35 6.14
N PRO A 107 -8.31 -11.52 6.44
CA PRO A 107 -9.48 -11.94 7.18
C PRO A 107 -10.36 -12.89 6.37
N MET A 108 -10.85 -13.96 7.05
CA MET A 108 -11.72 -15.00 6.50
C MET A 108 -12.81 -15.38 7.50
N TYR A 109 -13.44 -14.38 8.12
CA TYR A 109 -14.49 -14.57 9.11
C TYR A 109 -15.59 -13.51 8.93
N SER A 110 -16.79 -13.79 9.43
CA SER A 110 -17.98 -12.94 9.30
C SER A 110 -18.24 -12.57 7.83
N GLU A 111 -18.31 -11.28 7.51
CA GLU A 111 -18.46 -10.74 6.16
C GLU A 111 -17.16 -10.72 5.33
N PHE A 112 -16.02 -11.05 5.94
CA PHE A 112 -14.73 -11.00 5.26
C PHE A 112 -14.41 -12.33 4.57
N TYR A 113 -14.03 -12.26 3.31
CA TYR A 113 -13.61 -13.40 2.48
C TYR A 113 -12.42 -13.03 1.58
N GLU A 114 -11.52 -12.19 2.08
CA GLU A 114 -10.39 -11.67 1.32
C GLU A 114 -9.47 -12.77 0.78
N GLY A 115 -9.31 -13.89 1.50
CA GLY A 115 -8.50 -15.03 1.07
C GLY A 115 -8.99 -15.72 -0.22
N ARG A 116 -10.21 -15.40 -0.70
CA ARG A 116 -10.67 -15.78 -2.03
C ARG A 116 -9.86 -15.10 -3.13
N HIS A 117 -9.34 -13.91 -2.88
CA HIS A 117 -8.70 -13.07 -3.87
C HIS A 117 -7.23 -12.81 -3.55
N PHE A 118 -6.91 -12.52 -2.29
CA PHE A 118 -5.62 -12.01 -1.88
C PHE A 118 -4.77 -13.04 -1.13
N ALA A 119 -3.47 -13.03 -1.44
CA ALA A 119 -2.46 -13.75 -0.69
C ALA A 119 -1.91 -12.89 0.45
N SER A 120 -1.49 -13.55 1.54
CA SER A 120 -0.77 -12.91 2.63
C SER A 120 0.60 -12.38 2.20
N GLY A 121 0.99 -11.21 2.72
CA GLY A 121 2.32 -10.65 2.57
C GLY A 121 3.43 -11.54 3.13
N ASP A 122 3.15 -12.31 4.19
CA ASP A 122 4.10 -13.27 4.76
C ASP A 122 4.42 -14.41 3.79
N VAL A 123 3.43 -14.84 3.02
CA VAL A 123 3.62 -15.87 1.98
C VAL A 123 4.48 -15.34 0.83
N ALA A 124 4.39 -14.04 0.51
CA ALA A 124 5.23 -13.41 -0.49
C ALA A 124 6.72 -13.47 -0.11
N GLN A 125 7.01 -13.39 1.17
CA GLN A 125 8.38 -13.49 1.69
C GLN A 125 8.90 -14.92 1.73
N ALA A 126 8.00 -15.90 1.95
CA ALA A 126 8.37 -17.30 2.08
C ALA A 126 8.55 -18.05 0.75
N GLN A 127 8.08 -17.49 -0.36
CA GLN A 127 8.07 -18.15 -1.67
C GLN A 127 8.87 -17.39 -2.71
N GLY A 128 9.98 -17.95 -3.13
CA GLY A 128 10.78 -17.49 -4.25
C GLY A 128 12.27 -17.57 -4.00
N LYS A 129 13.04 -17.21 -5.03
CA LYS A 129 14.51 -17.09 -5.03
C LYS A 129 15.05 -16.23 -3.87
N TYR A 130 14.20 -15.41 -3.29
CA TYR A 130 14.53 -14.39 -2.29
C TYR A 130 14.13 -14.79 -0.87
N ALA A 131 13.61 -16.00 -0.66
CA ALA A 131 13.38 -16.55 0.68
C ALA A 131 14.68 -16.66 1.51
N GLU A 132 15.83 -16.61 0.85
CA GLU A 132 17.16 -16.59 1.45
C GLU A 132 17.65 -15.18 1.83
N GLU A 133 17.03 -14.11 1.33
CA GLU A 133 17.36 -12.76 1.75
C GLU A 133 16.81 -12.51 3.15
N LYS A 134 17.74 -12.38 4.09
CA LYS A 134 17.55 -12.35 5.56
C LYS A 134 16.56 -11.30 6.13
N MET A 135 15.84 -10.52 5.31
CA MET A 135 14.97 -9.45 5.79
C MET A 135 13.52 -9.52 5.31
N GLY A 136 13.12 -10.55 4.57
CA GLY A 136 11.73 -10.71 4.17
C GLY A 136 11.18 -9.61 3.24
N THR A 137 12.06 -8.89 2.56
CA THR A 137 11.74 -7.91 1.54
C THR A 137 12.42 -8.29 0.24
N HIS A 138 11.77 -8.05 -0.88
CA HIS A 138 12.37 -8.24 -2.19
C HIS A 138 12.10 -7.04 -3.10
N ARG A 139 12.83 -6.96 -4.21
CA ARG A 139 12.63 -5.90 -5.18
C ARG A 139 11.65 -6.36 -6.25
N LEU A 140 10.72 -5.50 -6.59
CA LEU A 140 9.72 -5.68 -7.62
C LEU A 140 9.94 -4.65 -8.71
N ALA A 141 9.97 -5.08 -9.97
CA ALA A 141 9.90 -4.16 -11.09
C ALA A 141 8.47 -3.62 -11.19
N PHE A 142 8.29 -2.37 -10.81
CA PHE A 142 7.02 -1.66 -10.89
C PHE A 142 7.26 -0.31 -11.56
N GLN A 143 6.47 0.02 -12.57
CA GLN A 143 6.60 1.28 -13.32
C GLN A 143 8.04 1.55 -13.85
N LYS A 144 8.76 0.50 -14.28
CA LYS A 144 10.16 0.53 -14.77
C LYS A 144 11.20 0.85 -13.69
N GLU A 145 10.83 0.94 -12.43
CA GLU A 145 11.75 1.08 -11.30
C GLU A 145 11.76 -0.20 -10.46
N GLU A 146 12.88 -0.47 -9.82
CA GLU A 146 12.95 -1.54 -8.81
C GLU A 146 12.53 -0.98 -7.45
N ILE A 147 11.37 -1.43 -6.96
CA ILE A 147 10.76 -0.99 -5.71
C ILE A 147 10.83 -2.12 -4.67
N VAL A 148 11.08 -1.77 -3.44
CA VAL A 148 11.03 -2.72 -2.32
C VAL A 148 9.59 -3.16 -2.10
N PHE A 149 9.36 -4.47 -2.09
CA PHE A 149 8.07 -5.10 -1.81
C PHE A 149 8.22 -6.02 -0.58
N GLY A 150 7.43 -5.79 0.46
CA GLY A 150 7.46 -6.60 1.69
C GLY A 150 6.86 -5.88 2.89
N ILE A 151 6.58 -6.65 3.95
CA ILE A 151 5.91 -6.13 5.15
C ILE A 151 6.86 -5.43 6.13
N ARG A 152 8.17 -5.64 6.02
CA ARG A 152 9.17 -5.11 6.96
C ARG A 152 9.91 -3.91 6.37
N GLN A 153 9.20 -2.80 6.25
CA GLN A 153 9.75 -1.55 5.71
C GLN A 153 9.58 -0.40 6.70
N LEU A 154 10.60 0.43 6.81
CA LEU A 154 10.57 1.69 7.53
C LEU A 154 10.88 2.83 6.55
N PHE A 155 10.10 3.90 6.62
CA PHE A 155 10.23 5.10 5.79
C PHE A 155 10.64 6.25 6.69
N CYS A 156 11.96 6.45 6.83
CA CYS A 156 12.52 7.44 7.74
C CYS A 156 12.87 8.73 7.01
N CYS A 157 12.60 9.88 7.65
CA CYS A 157 12.88 11.19 7.10
C CYS A 157 14.37 11.55 7.33
N GLU A 158 15.10 11.86 6.27
CA GLU A 158 16.52 12.24 6.36
C GLU A 158 16.74 13.56 7.12
N GLN A 159 15.77 14.49 7.01
CA GLN A 159 15.86 15.81 7.66
C GLN A 159 15.35 15.80 9.12
N MET A 160 14.64 14.75 9.53
CA MET A 160 14.08 14.60 10.86
C MET A 160 14.25 13.15 11.32
N SER A 161 15.35 12.87 12.01
CA SER A 161 15.74 11.50 12.42
C SER A 161 14.70 10.79 13.28
N GLU A 162 13.88 11.56 14.02
CA GLU A 162 12.80 11.06 14.85
C GLU A 162 11.55 10.64 14.08
N LEU A 163 11.44 11.04 12.82
CA LEU A 163 10.29 10.70 11.96
C LEU A 163 10.58 9.45 11.15
N CYS A 164 10.05 8.33 11.59
CA CYS A 164 10.16 7.04 10.90
C CYS A 164 8.79 6.37 10.84
N LEU A 165 8.22 6.30 9.64
CA LEU A 165 6.90 5.74 9.37
C LEU A 165 7.00 4.26 9.04
N ALA A 166 6.09 3.46 9.58
CA ALA A 166 5.78 2.11 9.09
C ALA A 166 4.31 2.02 8.68
N VAL A 167 4.00 1.07 7.82
CA VAL A 167 2.65 0.88 7.27
C VAL A 167 2.19 -0.55 7.52
N GLU A 168 0.93 -0.69 7.91
CA GLU A 168 0.18 -1.94 7.97
C GLU A 168 -1.23 -1.71 7.42
N ILE A 169 -2.00 -2.77 7.20
CA ILE A 169 -3.30 -2.65 6.52
C ILE A 169 -4.39 -3.33 7.36
N CYS A 170 -5.36 -2.51 7.81
CA CYS A 170 -6.64 -2.91 8.42
C CYS A 170 -6.49 -4.06 9.44
N GLU A 171 -6.75 -5.31 9.05
CA GLU A 171 -6.73 -6.50 9.90
C GLU A 171 -5.39 -6.74 10.60
N ASP A 172 -4.29 -6.27 10.00
CA ASP A 172 -2.95 -6.40 10.58
C ASP A 172 -2.89 -5.87 12.02
N LEU A 173 -3.62 -4.79 12.32
CA LEU A 173 -3.66 -4.17 13.64
C LEU A 173 -4.34 -5.04 14.71
N TRP A 174 -5.29 -5.89 14.31
CA TRP A 174 -6.13 -6.66 15.24
C TRP A 174 -5.51 -8.00 15.66
N MET A 175 -4.36 -8.32 15.15
CA MET A 175 -3.68 -9.56 15.46
C MET A 175 -3.06 -9.52 16.87
N PRO A 176 -2.90 -10.69 17.54
CA PRO A 176 -2.25 -10.77 18.86
C PRO A 176 -0.83 -10.17 18.87
N VAL A 177 -0.11 -10.29 17.75
CA VAL A 177 1.18 -9.64 17.53
C VAL A 177 1.12 -8.97 16.15
N PRO A 178 0.67 -7.71 16.08
CA PRO A 178 0.55 -7.00 14.81
C PRO A 178 1.93 -6.65 14.22
N PRO A 179 2.04 -6.42 12.91
CA PRO A 179 3.27 -5.95 12.27
C PRO A 179 3.85 -4.72 12.94
N SER A 180 3.00 -3.81 13.42
CA SER A 180 3.40 -2.60 14.16
C SER A 180 4.24 -2.88 15.40
N SER A 181 4.07 -4.04 16.08
CA SER A 181 4.95 -4.42 17.19
C SER A 181 6.40 -4.58 16.75
N TYR A 182 6.63 -5.23 15.62
CA TYR A 182 7.97 -5.38 15.06
C TYR A 182 8.51 -4.05 14.49
N HIS A 183 7.65 -3.25 13.88
CA HIS A 183 8.00 -1.94 13.36
C HIS A 183 8.43 -1.00 14.48
N ALA A 184 7.69 -0.96 15.60
CA ALA A 184 8.06 -0.16 16.76
C ALA A 184 9.41 -0.59 17.36
N MET A 185 9.67 -1.90 17.51
CA MET A 185 10.97 -2.41 17.94
C MET A 185 12.10 -2.08 16.97
N ALA A 186 11.79 -1.94 15.68
CA ALA A 186 12.76 -1.56 14.65
C ALA A 186 12.99 -0.03 14.56
N GLY A 187 12.24 0.78 15.34
CA GLY A 187 12.43 2.22 15.41
C GLY A 187 11.35 3.06 14.71
N ALA A 188 10.22 2.46 14.30
CA ALA A 188 9.10 3.25 13.81
C ALA A 188 8.54 4.15 14.92
N THR A 189 8.32 5.42 14.61
CA THR A 189 7.73 6.41 15.53
C THR A 189 6.30 6.76 15.14
N ILE A 190 5.91 6.44 13.91
CA ILE A 190 4.53 6.56 13.41
C ILE A 190 4.13 5.25 12.75
N ILE A 191 2.95 4.75 13.09
CA ILE A 191 2.32 3.61 12.41
C ILE A 191 1.12 4.12 11.63
N ALA A 192 1.10 3.89 10.33
CA ALA A 192 -0.04 4.14 9.46
C ALA A 192 -0.78 2.81 9.22
N ASN A 193 -2.01 2.73 9.69
CA ASN A 193 -2.92 1.63 9.34
C ASN A 193 -3.87 2.11 8.23
N ALA A 194 -3.80 1.50 7.04
CA ALA A 194 -4.58 1.89 5.87
C ALA A 194 -5.93 1.16 5.80
#